data_686cf82080e86c85c7cebf4089e2db9d
#
_entry.id   686cf82080e86c85c7cebf4089e2db9d
#
_cell.length_a   1.000
_cell.length_b   1.000
_cell.length_c   1.000
_cell.angle_alpha   90.00
_cell.angle_beta   90.00
_cell.angle_gamma   90.00
#
_symmetry.space_group_name_H-M   'P 1'
#
loop_
_entity.id
_entity.type
_entity.pdbx_description
1 polymer ?
#
loop_
_entity_poly.entity_id
_entity_poly.type
_entity_poly.pdbx_seq_one_letter_code
_entity_poly.pdbx_strand_id
1 'polypeptide(L)' 'MNLNIRVALKEKLQNVTPQELEYTIADAISSNEEQLLPGLGFLFELNWKQATPEHKAALLKELSTSLQAS' A
#
# COMPACT_ATOMS: atom_id res chain seq x y z
N MET A 1 5.44 -5.57 23.88
CA MET A 1 6.36 -4.80 23.06
C MET A 1 5.64 -4.12 21.92
N ASN A 2 5.85 -2.84 21.79
CA ASN A 2 5.24 -2.09 20.72
C ASN A 2 6.15 -2.01 19.54
N LEU A 3 5.90 -2.85 18.58
CA LEU A 3 6.53 -2.69 17.29
C LEU A 3 5.74 -1.67 16.53
N ASN A 4 6.30 -0.48 16.40
CA ASN A 4 5.65 0.54 15.61
C ASN A 4 5.99 0.29 14.14
N ILE A 5 5.22 -0.58 13.53
CA ILE A 5 5.45 -0.99 12.15
C ILE A 5 5.35 0.21 11.22
N ARG A 6 4.43 1.13 11.50
CA ARG A 6 4.27 2.31 10.66
C ARG A 6 5.52 3.18 10.64
N VAL A 7 6.13 3.39 11.81
CA VAL A 7 7.34 4.19 11.87
C VAL A 7 8.48 3.50 11.14
N ALA A 8 8.64 2.21 11.34
CA ALA A 8 9.71 1.46 10.69
C ALA A 8 9.58 1.49 9.17
N LEU A 9 8.36 1.31 8.67
CA LEU A 9 8.12 1.34 7.23
C LEU A 9 8.32 2.72 6.65
N LYS A 10 7.88 3.75 7.37
CA LYS A 10 8.07 5.12 6.92
C LYS A 10 9.55 5.45 6.79
N GLU A 11 10.35 5.08 7.78
CA GLU A 11 11.78 5.34 7.72
C GLU A 11 12.44 4.60 6.57
N LYS A 12 12.04 3.36 6.37
CA LYS A 12 12.63 2.54 5.31
C LYS A 12 12.29 3.06 3.92
N LEU A 13 11.07 3.57 3.73
CA LEU A 13 10.58 3.96 2.42
C LEU A 13 10.63 5.46 2.17
N GLN A 14 11.10 6.23 3.13
CA GLN A 14 10.98 7.69 3.11
C GLN A 14 11.64 8.34 1.89
N ASN A 15 12.76 7.80 1.44
CA ASN A 15 13.54 8.43 0.37
C ASN A 15 13.50 7.67 -0.95
N VAL A 16 12.58 6.71 -1.09
CA VAL A 16 12.50 5.96 -2.35
C VAL A 16 11.85 6.82 -3.43
N THR A 17 12.31 6.65 -4.64
CA THR A 17 11.69 7.32 -5.79
C THR A 17 10.39 6.60 -6.15
N PRO A 18 9.52 7.27 -6.92
CA PRO A 18 8.31 6.59 -7.39
C PRO A 18 8.61 5.31 -8.17
N GLN A 19 9.68 5.28 -8.94
CA GLN A 19 10.05 4.10 -9.70
C GLN A 19 10.49 2.96 -8.79
N GLU A 20 11.29 3.30 -7.77
CA GLU A 20 11.70 2.30 -6.79
C GLU A 20 10.51 1.77 -6.00
N LEU A 21 9.57 2.66 -5.70
CA LEU A 21 8.39 2.27 -4.97
C LEU A 21 7.53 1.32 -5.80
N GLU A 22 7.37 1.61 -7.08
CA GLU A 22 6.63 0.73 -7.98
C GLU A 22 7.25 -0.66 -8.01
N TYR A 23 8.57 -0.71 -8.11
CA TYR A 23 9.29 -1.98 -8.12
C TYR A 23 9.05 -2.74 -6.81
N THR A 24 9.15 -2.04 -5.70
CA THR A 24 8.97 -2.65 -4.39
C THR A 24 7.56 -3.24 -4.23
N ILE A 25 6.55 -2.49 -4.67
CA ILE A 25 5.17 -2.95 -4.59
C ILE A 25 4.97 -4.16 -5.49
N ALA A 26 5.44 -4.10 -6.73
CA ALA A 26 5.29 -5.21 -7.66
C ALA A 26 5.99 -6.46 -7.15
N ASP A 27 7.18 -6.30 -6.58
CA ASP A 27 7.93 -7.42 -6.03
C ASP A 27 7.19 -8.04 -4.84
N ALA A 28 6.64 -7.20 -3.96
CA ALA A 28 5.91 -7.68 -2.80
C ALA A 28 4.67 -8.48 -3.22
N ILE A 29 3.99 -8.00 -4.25
CA ILE A 29 2.79 -8.70 -4.75
C ILE A 29 3.16 -10.02 -5.39
N SER A 30 4.22 -10.03 -6.21
CA SER A 30 4.58 -11.24 -6.93
C SER A 30 5.19 -12.31 -6.03
N SER A 31 5.80 -11.92 -4.91
CA SER A 31 6.36 -12.91 -3.98
C SER A 31 5.28 -13.69 -3.25
N ASN A 32 4.07 -13.14 -3.17
CA ASN A 32 2.93 -13.80 -2.55
C ASN A 32 3.17 -14.20 -1.09
N GLU A 33 3.96 -13.44 -0.38
CA GLU A 33 4.23 -13.69 1.03
C GLU A 33 3.28 -12.88 1.89
N GLU A 34 2.54 -13.57 2.76
CA GLU A 34 1.54 -12.91 3.59
C GLU A 34 2.16 -11.90 4.54
N GLN A 35 3.40 -12.12 4.94
CA GLN A 35 4.06 -11.20 5.86
C GLN A 35 4.34 -9.83 5.23
N LEU A 36 4.18 -9.70 3.91
CA LEU A 36 4.36 -8.41 3.24
C LEU A 36 3.06 -7.61 3.16
N LEU A 37 1.94 -8.23 3.49
CA LEU A 37 0.65 -7.54 3.44
C LEU A 37 0.59 -6.29 4.34
N PRO A 38 1.15 -6.31 5.56
CA PRO A 38 1.12 -5.10 6.38
C PRO A 38 1.82 -3.91 5.72
N GLY A 39 2.91 -4.16 4.99
CA GLY A 39 3.59 -3.09 4.27
C GLY A 39 2.75 -2.51 3.17
N LEU A 40 2.09 -3.37 2.40
CA LEU A 40 1.18 -2.92 1.35
C LEU A 40 -0.01 -2.16 1.94
N GLY A 41 -0.53 -2.64 3.07
CA GLY A 41 -1.62 -1.96 3.76
C GLY A 41 -1.22 -0.58 4.24
N PHE A 42 0.00 -0.45 4.74
CA PHE A 42 0.50 0.86 5.18
C PHE A 42 0.53 1.85 4.02
N LEU A 43 0.99 1.42 2.86
CA LEU A 43 1.02 2.30 1.69
C LEU A 43 -0.38 2.71 1.28
N PHE A 44 -1.32 1.78 1.31
CA PHE A 44 -2.70 2.10 1.01
C PHE A 44 -3.27 3.11 2.03
N GLU A 45 -2.95 2.91 3.30
CA GLU A 45 -3.41 3.82 4.35
C GLU A 45 -2.93 5.25 4.09
N LEU A 46 -1.67 5.42 3.71
CA LEU A 46 -1.14 6.73 3.39
C LEU A 46 -1.91 7.39 2.24
N ASN A 47 -2.17 6.61 1.20
CA ASN A 47 -2.91 7.11 0.05
C ASN A 47 -4.32 7.51 0.46
N TRP A 48 -4.99 6.68 1.24
CA TRP A 48 -6.36 6.94 1.67
C TRP A 48 -6.45 8.23 2.48
N LYS A 49 -5.52 8.44 3.39
CA LYS A 49 -5.57 9.63 4.27
C LYS A 49 -5.43 10.93 3.49
N GLN A 50 -4.74 10.90 2.36
CA GLN A 50 -4.52 12.10 1.56
C GLN A 50 -5.47 12.22 0.38
N ALA A 51 -6.24 11.19 0.11
CA ALA A 51 -7.09 11.16 -1.08
C ALA A 51 -8.27 12.12 -0.94
N THR A 52 -8.64 12.74 -2.04
CA THR A 52 -9.85 13.56 -2.11
C THR A 52 -11.07 12.63 -2.09
N PRO A 53 -12.27 13.17 -1.78
CA PRO A 53 -13.48 12.34 -1.84
C PRO A 53 -13.68 11.69 -3.21
N GLU A 54 -13.34 12.41 -4.29
CA GLU A 54 -13.44 11.86 -5.63
C GLU A 54 -12.48 10.70 -5.84
N HIS A 55 -11.26 10.86 -5.36
CA HIS A 55 -10.26 9.79 -5.48
C HIS A 55 -10.66 8.57 -4.67
N LYS A 56 -11.19 8.79 -3.46
CA LYS A 56 -11.66 7.68 -2.64
C LYS A 56 -12.78 6.92 -3.31
N ALA A 57 -13.71 7.63 -3.95
CA ALA A 57 -14.81 6.98 -4.66
C ALA A 57 -14.28 6.11 -5.78
N ALA A 58 -13.30 6.61 -6.54
CA ALA A 58 -12.68 5.84 -7.61
C ALA A 58 -11.97 4.60 -7.08
N LEU A 59 -11.22 4.77 -5.98
CA LEU A 59 -10.53 3.63 -5.36
C LEU A 59 -11.51 2.56 -4.91
N LEU A 60 -12.60 2.98 -4.27
CA LEU A 60 -13.59 2.02 -3.78
C LEU A 60 -14.23 1.24 -4.91
N LYS A 61 -14.50 1.92 -6.02
CA LYS A 61 -15.06 1.26 -7.19
C LYS A 61 -14.08 0.24 -7.76
N GLU A 62 -12.82 0.62 -7.88
CA GLU A 62 -11.79 -0.26 -8.40
C GLU A 62 -11.59 -1.46 -7.51
N LEU A 63 -11.55 -1.24 -6.20
CA LEU A 63 -11.38 -2.34 -5.24
C LEU A 63 -12.56 -3.29 -5.28
N SER A 64 -13.78 -2.74 -5.34
CA SER A 64 -14.98 -3.56 -5.40
C SER A 64 -14.97 -4.44 -6.65
N THR A 65 -14.61 -3.86 -7.79
CA THR A 65 -14.52 -4.60 -9.03
C THR A 65 -13.46 -5.70 -8.94
N SER A 66 -12.31 -5.37 -8.37
CA SER A 66 -11.22 -6.34 -8.22
C SER A 66 -11.60 -7.50 -7.31
N LEU A 67 -12.31 -7.20 -6.23
CA LEU A 67 -12.75 -8.23 -5.30
C LEU A 67 -13.74 -9.18 -5.95
N GLN A 68 -14.61 -8.64 -6.79
CA GLN A 68 -15.60 -9.47 -7.49
C GLN A 68 -14.95 -10.35 -8.57
N ALA A 69 -13.85 -9.87 -9.13
CA ALA A 69 -13.15 -10.60 -10.18
C ALA A 69 -12.21 -11.67 -9.68
N SER A 70 -11.87 -11.64 -8.38
CA SER A 70 -10.90 -12.60 -7.84
C SER A 70 -11.45 -13.97 -7.56
#